data_5f71f587daf191392575da4ad4b16303
#
_entry.id   5f71f587daf191392575da4ad4b16303
#
_cell.length_a   1.000
_cell.length_b   1.000
_cell.length_c   1.000
_cell.angle_alpha   90.00
_cell.angle_beta   90.00
_cell.angle_gamma   90.00
#
_symmetry.space_group_name_H-M   'P 1'
#
loop_
_entity.id
_entity.type
_entity.pdbx_description
1 polymer ?
#
loop_
_entity_poly.entity_id
_entity_poly.type
_entity_poly.pdbx_seq_one_letter_code
_entity_poly.pdbx_strand_id
1 'polypeptide(L)'
;MAFVTIGNEKKEVTQGTTFEDLALEYQKDYDAPIALVYVNGCMKELSRPIEKDCEVQFITLKDDAGHKAYVRTATLMMMKAITDIPELKNVHAKVEFTIGTGYYVDFRDQAGIGKAMANVIEKKMKELSERNLTIVKKAYPTKEAVELFRSQGMDDKVKLFKYRKSSSINVYELDGYYDYYYGYMLPKTGNVRYFEVLPYENGLILNLPEKHKPEVLTKFEPRTKLFSTLKQADEWGDKMGVDSVGDLNDKICKGEIGD
;
A
#
# COMPACT_ATOMS: atom_id res chain seq x y z
N MET A 1 -20.21 -26.27 -1.43
CA MET A 1 -19.23 -26.76 -2.39
C MET A 1 -19.34 -25.89 -3.64
N ALA A 2 -18.22 -25.52 -4.26
CA ALA A 2 -18.15 -24.79 -5.51
C ALA A 2 -17.09 -25.43 -6.42
N PHE A 3 -17.22 -25.25 -7.73
CA PHE A 3 -16.22 -25.69 -8.69
C PHE A 3 -15.38 -24.51 -9.17
N VAL A 4 -14.07 -24.67 -9.13
CA VAL A 4 -13.10 -23.69 -9.64
C VAL A 4 -12.43 -24.27 -10.88
N THR A 5 -12.43 -23.51 -11.97
CA THR A 5 -11.71 -23.85 -13.20
C THR A 5 -10.42 -23.03 -13.27
N ILE A 6 -9.28 -23.71 -13.36
CA ILE A 6 -7.95 -23.09 -13.47
C ILE A 6 -7.29 -23.64 -14.73
N GLY A 7 -7.19 -22.83 -15.78
CA GLY A 7 -6.81 -23.31 -17.12
C GLY A 7 -7.75 -24.41 -17.62
N ASN A 8 -7.25 -25.63 -17.77
CA ASN A 8 -8.05 -26.79 -18.19
C ASN A 8 -8.49 -27.70 -17.03
N GLU A 9 -8.10 -27.39 -15.82
CA GLU A 9 -8.41 -28.19 -14.63
C GLU A 9 -9.67 -27.66 -13.96
N LYS A 10 -10.59 -28.59 -13.60
CA LYS A 10 -11.78 -28.28 -12.80
C LYS A 10 -11.65 -28.96 -11.44
N LYS A 11 -11.67 -28.15 -10.38
CA LYS A 11 -11.47 -28.60 -9.01
C LYS A 11 -12.68 -28.26 -8.15
N GLU A 12 -13.12 -29.21 -7.33
CA GLU A 12 -14.12 -28.98 -6.30
C GLU A 12 -13.46 -28.38 -5.06
N VAL A 13 -14.04 -27.32 -4.49
CA VAL A 13 -13.59 -26.66 -3.28
C VAL A 13 -14.69 -26.64 -2.22
N THR A 14 -14.29 -26.73 -0.96
CA THR A 14 -15.21 -26.67 0.18
C THR A 14 -15.61 -25.23 0.51
N GLN A 15 -16.71 -25.08 1.23
CA GLN A 15 -17.15 -23.78 1.71
C GLN A 15 -16.10 -23.17 2.67
N GLY A 16 -15.76 -21.92 2.46
CA GLY A 16 -14.75 -21.19 3.26
C GLY A 16 -13.34 -21.24 2.68
N THR A 17 -13.07 -22.06 1.65
CA THR A 17 -11.80 -22.01 0.92
C THR A 17 -11.60 -20.62 0.31
N THR A 18 -10.42 -20.05 0.50
CA THR A 18 -10.04 -18.74 -0.07
C THR A 18 -9.24 -18.93 -1.36
N PHE A 19 -9.09 -17.85 -2.12
CA PHE A 19 -8.15 -17.87 -3.24
C PHE A 19 -6.68 -17.98 -2.78
N GLU A 20 -6.36 -17.60 -1.51
CA GLU A 20 -5.04 -17.80 -0.92
C GLU A 20 -4.74 -19.30 -0.75
N ASP A 21 -5.71 -20.09 -0.29
CA ASP A 21 -5.54 -21.54 -0.13
C ASP A 21 -5.25 -22.20 -1.49
N LEU A 22 -5.98 -21.79 -2.53
CA LEU A 22 -5.69 -22.26 -3.89
C LEU A 22 -4.32 -21.78 -4.39
N ALA A 23 -3.97 -20.52 -4.16
CA ALA A 23 -2.68 -19.97 -4.58
C ALA A 23 -1.51 -20.76 -3.98
N LEU A 24 -1.60 -21.18 -2.72
CA LEU A 24 -0.59 -22.00 -2.07
C LEU A 24 -0.43 -23.37 -2.75
N GLU A 25 -1.48 -24.01 -3.18
CA GLU A 25 -1.41 -25.30 -3.89
C GLU A 25 -0.77 -25.16 -5.29
N TYR A 26 -1.12 -24.09 -6.01
CA TYR A 26 -0.67 -23.85 -7.39
C TYR A 26 0.64 -23.05 -7.46
N GLN A 27 1.19 -22.55 -6.34
CA GLN A 27 2.41 -21.73 -6.33
C GLN A 27 3.60 -22.40 -7.04
N LYS A 28 3.72 -23.72 -6.96
CA LYS A 28 4.79 -24.51 -7.60
C LYS A 28 4.80 -24.42 -9.14
N ASP A 29 3.66 -24.07 -9.75
CA ASP A 29 3.49 -23.97 -11.19
C ASP A 29 3.81 -22.57 -11.72
N TYR A 30 4.19 -21.64 -10.81
CA TYR A 30 4.53 -20.25 -11.13
C TYR A 30 5.96 -19.94 -10.70
N ASP A 31 6.68 -19.20 -11.54
CA ASP A 31 8.08 -18.80 -11.36
C ASP A 31 8.26 -17.55 -10.47
N ALA A 32 7.18 -17.01 -9.94
CA ALA A 32 7.15 -15.89 -9.00
C ALA A 32 5.97 -16.03 -8.03
N PRO A 33 6.01 -15.39 -6.84
CA PRO A 33 4.93 -15.44 -5.88
C PRO A 33 3.59 -14.97 -6.47
N ILE A 34 2.54 -15.76 -6.26
CA ILE A 34 1.18 -15.40 -6.63
C ILE A 34 0.71 -14.28 -5.68
N ALA A 35 0.17 -13.21 -6.25
CA ALA A 35 -0.18 -11.98 -5.54
C ALA A 35 -1.68 -11.68 -5.53
N LEU A 36 -2.36 -11.90 -6.64
CA LEU A 36 -3.77 -11.59 -6.88
C LEU A 36 -4.39 -12.67 -7.75
N VAL A 37 -5.67 -12.52 -8.01
CA VAL A 37 -6.44 -13.45 -8.85
C VAL A 37 -7.44 -12.72 -9.73
N TYR A 38 -7.59 -13.14 -10.99
CA TYR A 38 -8.77 -12.86 -11.79
C TYR A 38 -9.82 -13.95 -11.52
N VAL A 39 -11.04 -13.52 -11.25
CA VAL A 39 -12.19 -14.39 -11.04
C VAL A 39 -13.28 -13.99 -12.04
N ASN A 40 -13.55 -14.84 -13.03
CA ASN A 40 -14.45 -14.52 -14.14
C ASN A 40 -14.12 -13.16 -14.79
N GLY A 41 -12.83 -12.88 -15.04
CA GLY A 41 -12.33 -11.64 -15.63
C GLY A 41 -12.26 -10.43 -14.67
N CYS A 42 -12.70 -10.56 -13.42
CA CYS A 42 -12.64 -9.49 -12.42
C CYS A 42 -11.49 -9.73 -11.43
N MET A 43 -10.61 -8.75 -11.24
CA MET A 43 -9.50 -8.85 -10.30
C MET A 43 -9.98 -8.85 -8.85
N LYS A 44 -9.42 -9.76 -8.04
CA LYS A 44 -9.69 -9.88 -6.60
C LYS A 44 -8.41 -10.13 -5.81
N GLU A 45 -8.49 -9.86 -4.50
CA GLU A 45 -7.47 -10.21 -3.52
C GLU A 45 -7.57 -11.68 -3.13
N LEU A 46 -6.44 -12.30 -2.81
CA LEU A 46 -6.37 -13.72 -2.45
C LEU A 46 -7.13 -14.05 -1.15
N SER A 47 -7.29 -13.09 -0.24
CA SER A 47 -8.03 -13.25 1.03
C SER A 47 -9.54 -13.48 0.85
N ARG A 48 -10.08 -13.31 -0.38
CA ARG A 48 -11.51 -13.49 -0.64
C ARG A 48 -11.90 -14.96 -0.65
N PRO A 49 -13.04 -15.31 -0.01
CA PRO A 49 -13.58 -16.66 -0.08
C PRO A 49 -14.14 -16.98 -1.47
N ILE A 50 -14.12 -18.25 -1.81
CA ILE A 50 -14.77 -18.78 -3.03
C ILE A 50 -16.21 -19.13 -2.66
N GLU A 51 -17.15 -18.33 -3.19
CA GLU A 51 -18.58 -18.44 -2.84
C GLU A 51 -19.41 -19.25 -3.86
N LYS A 52 -18.95 -19.34 -5.11
CA LYS A 52 -19.65 -19.97 -6.23
C LYS A 52 -18.69 -20.45 -7.30
N ASP A 53 -19.20 -21.24 -8.22
CA ASP A 53 -18.45 -21.68 -9.39
C ASP A 53 -17.85 -20.51 -10.15
N CYS A 54 -16.55 -20.63 -10.48
CA CYS A 54 -15.81 -19.55 -11.13
C CYS A 54 -14.61 -20.08 -11.90
N GLU A 55 -14.20 -19.27 -12.89
CA GLU A 55 -12.92 -19.39 -13.58
C GLU A 55 -11.88 -18.52 -12.87
N VAL A 56 -10.68 -19.07 -12.68
CA VAL A 56 -9.59 -18.45 -11.93
C VAL A 56 -8.32 -18.37 -12.76
N GLN A 57 -7.69 -17.21 -12.80
CA GLN A 57 -6.36 -17.00 -13.32
C GLN A 57 -5.51 -16.26 -12.29
N PHE A 58 -4.39 -16.82 -11.89
CA PHE A 58 -3.50 -16.19 -10.92
C PHE A 58 -2.64 -15.11 -11.57
N ILE A 59 -2.33 -14.08 -10.76
CA ILE A 59 -1.50 -12.95 -11.08
C ILE A 59 -0.31 -12.99 -10.12
N THR A 60 0.90 -12.93 -10.66
CA THR A 60 2.14 -12.99 -9.88
C THR A 60 2.70 -11.60 -9.56
N LEU A 61 3.75 -11.54 -8.74
CA LEU A 61 4.48 -10.30 -8.49
C LEU A 61 5.24 -9.76 -9.73
N LYS A 62 5.40 -10.55 -10.78
CA LYS A 62 5.97 -10.12 -12.06
C LYS A 62 4.97 -9.35 -12.93
N ASP A 63 3.68 -9.44 -12.62
CA ASP A 63 2.64 -8.68 -13.29
C ASP A 63 2.50 -7.28 -12.67
N ASP A 64 2.08 -6.28 -13.46
CA ASP A 64 1.92 -4.90 -12.99
C ASP A 64 0.97 -4.78 -11.79
N ALA A 65 -0.11 -5.52 -11.80
CA ALA A 65 -1.09 -5.50 -10.73
C ALA A 65 -0.55 -6.13 -9.44
N GLY A 66 0.16 -7.25 -9.56
CA GLY A 66 0.80 -7.93 -8.43
C GLY A 66 1.92 -7.09 -7.83
N HIS A 67 2.79 -6.50 -8.66
CA HIS A 67 3.83 -5.60 -8.19
C HIS A 67 3.24 -4.37 -7.46
N LYS A 68 2.18 -3.74 -8.01
CA LYS A 68 1.49 -2.63 -7.35
C LYS A 68 0.85 -3.04 -6.01
N ALA A 69 0.36 -4.29 -5.91
CA ALA A 69 -0.16 -4.81 -4.63
C ALA A 69 0.96 -4.97 -3.61
N TYR A 70 2.14 -5.46 -4.02
CA TYR A 70 3.33 -5.54 -3.17
C TYR A 70 3.74 -4.17 -2.63
N VAL A 71 3.86 -3.18 -3.51
CA VAL A 71 4.23 -1.80 -3.15
C VAL A 71 3.26 -1.22 -2.12
N ARG A 72 1.94 -1.34 -2.35
CA ARG A 72 0.93 -0.83 -1.40
C ARG A 72 1.01 -1.54 -0.05
N THR A 73 1.22 -2.84 -0.05
CA THR A 73 1.36 -3.63 1.18
C THR A 73 2.61 -3.22 1.96
N ALA A 74 3.75 -3.07 1.28
CA ALA A 74 4.99 -2.59 1.90
C ALA A 74 4.83 -1.17 2.48
N THR A 75 4.14 -0.29 1.76
CA THR A 75 3.84 1.07 2.23
C THR A 75 2.94 1.05 3.47
N LEU A 76 1.87 0.25 3.49
CA LEU A 76 1.01 0.07 4.67
C LEU A 76 1.82 -0.42 5.87
N MET A 77 2.69 -1.42 5.67
CA MET A 77 3.58 -1.93 6.72
C MET A 77 4.54 -0.86 7.23
N MET A 78 5.10 -0.01 6.37
CA MET A 78 5.98 1.07 6.78
C MET A 78 5.22 2.13 7.60
N MET A 79 4.03 2.54 7.18
CA MET A 79 3.21 3.50 7.93
C MET A 79 2.81 2.94 9.30
N LYS A 80 2.42 1.66 9.37
CA LYS A 80 2.17 0.96 10.65
C LYS A 80 3.42 0.94 11.51
N ALA A 81 4.59 0.58 10.96
CA ALA A 81 5.85 0.54 11.69
C ALA A 81 6.22 1.91 12.28
N ILE A 82 6.05 2.99 11.51
CA ILE A 82 6.27 4.37 11.96
C ILE A 82 5.33 4.72 13.12
N THR A 83 4.04 4.39 12.99
CA THR A 83 3.02 4.67 14.02
C THR A 83 3.29 3.92 15.33
N ASP A 84 3.88 2.73 15.27
CA ASP A 84 4.20 1.91 16.44
C ASP A 84 5.49 2.36 17.18
N ILE A 85 6.26 3.28 16.59
CA ILE A 85 7.47 3.83 17.22
C ILE A 85 7.06 5.04 18.08
N PRO A 86 7.23 4.98 19.40
CA PRO A 86 6.76 6.04 20.31
C PRO A 86 7.30 7.44 19.97
N GLU A 87 8.55 7.51 19.51
CA GLU A 87 9.23 8.76 19.12
C GLU A 87 8.64 9.36 17.84
N LEU A 88 7.95 8.57 17.02
CA LEU A 88 7.34 8.98 15.75
C LEU A 88 5.81 9.05 15.80
N LYS A 89 5.20 8.76 16.94
CA LYS A 89 3.72 8.64 17.07
C LYS A 89 2.93 9.86 16.59
N ASN A 90 3.51 11.06 16.71
CA ASN A 90 2.88 12.32 16.31
C ASN A 90 3.51 12.93 15.06
N VAL A 91 4.33 12.16 14.34
CA VAL A 91 5.04 12.64 13.15
C VAL A 91 4.22 12.30 11.91
N HIS A 92 3.97 13.29 11.08
CA HIS A 92 3.29 13.09 9.80
C HIS A 92 4.27 12.58 8.74
N ALA A 93 4.27 11.26 8.53
CA ALA A 93 5.00 10.63 7.44
C ALA A 93 4.11 10.53 6.20
N LYS A 94 4.63 10.94 5.04
CA LYS A 94 3.90 10.91 3.77
C LYS A 94 4.79 10.33 2.67
N VAL A 95 4.26 9.37 1.90
CA VAL A 95 4.91 8.91 0.67
C VAL A 95 4.63 9.94 -0.42
N GLU A 96 5.68 10.59 -0.92
CA GLU A 96 5.55 11.69 -1.86
C GLU A 96 5.69 11.22 -3.32
N PHE A 97 6.81 10.63 -3.66
CA PHE A 97 7.12 10.24 -5.04
C PHE A 97 8.10 9.08 -5.12
N THR A 98 8.33 8.57 -6.31
CA THR A 98 9.25 7.46 -6.57
C THR A 98 10.55 7.94 -7.21
N ILE A 99 11.67 7.34 -6.81
CA ILE A 99 12.98 7.52 -7.40
C ILE A 99 13.56 6.15 -7.73
N GLY A 100 13.50 5.75 -8.99
CA GLY A 100 13.89 4.39 -9.40
C GLY A 100 13.04 3.33 -8.71
N THR A 101 13.67 2.47 -7.91
CA THR A 101 13.02 1.43 -7.09
C THR A 101 12.58 1.93 -5.71
N GLY A 102 12.96 3.15 -5.35
CA GLY A 102 12.71 3.74 -4.05
C GLY A 102 11.47 4.63 -4.00
N TYR A 103 10.74 4.55 -2.90
CA TYR A 103 9.60 5.41 -2.57
C TYR A 103 10.05 6.39 -1.50
N TYR A 104 10.09 7.69 -1.84
CA TYR A 104 10.50 8.72 -0.90
C TYR A 104 9.39 9.01 0.09
N VAL A 105 9.77 8.99 1.37
CA VAL A 105 8.89 9.29 2.51
C VAL A 105 9.40 10.52 3.20
N ASP A 106 8.58 11.56 3.22
CA ASP A 106 8.85 12.83 3.90
C ASP A 106 8.29 12.82 5.33
N PHE A 107 8.97 13.50 6.23
CA PHE A 107 8.58 13.69 7.64
C PHE A 107 8.48 15.19 7.91
N ARG A 108 7.33 15.77 7.60
CA ARG A 108 7.12 17.22 7.50
C ARG A 108 7.48 18.02 8.74
N ASP A 109 7.34 17.41 9.91
CA ASP A 109 7.50 18.11 11.21
C ASP A 109 8.83 17.80 11.90
N GLN A 110 9.72 17.05 11.29
CA GLN A 110 11.02 16.68 11.86
C GLN A 110 12.18 16.97 10.89
N ALA A 111 13.16 17.68 11.39
CA ALA A 111 14.43 17.85 10.70
C ALA A 111 15.19 16.51 10.68
N GLY A 112 15.32 15.91 9.49
CA GLY A 112 16.25 14.83 9.20
C GLY A 112 16.05 13.52 9.97
N ILE A 113 15.42 12.54 9.36
CA ILE A 113 15.40 11.16 9.87
C ILE A 113 16.74 10.50 9.53
N GLY A 114 17.59 10.37 10.53
CA GLY A 114 18.92 9.78 10.36
C GLY A 114 18.93 8.26 10.23
N LYS A 115 20.12 7.71 9.92
CA LYS A 115 20.34 6.27 9.74
C LYS A 115 19.86 5.39 10.92
N ALA A 116 20.01 5.89 12.14
CA ALA A 116 19.56 5.16 13.33
C ALA A 116 18.06 4.89 13.30
N MET A 117 17.24 5.91 12.98
CA MET A 117 15.80 5.78 12.91
C MET A 117 15.36 4.95 11.69
N ALA A 118 16.03 5.09 10.54
CA ALA A 118 15.82 4.23 9.38
C ALA A 118 15.96 2.74 9.75
N ASN A 119 17.01 2.39 10.48
CA ASN A 119 17.24 1.03 10.96
C ASN A 119 16.15 0.55 11.94
N VAL A 120 15.64 1.43 12.82
CA VAL A 120 14.55 1.11 13.75
C VAL A 120 13.26 0.81 12.97
N ILE A 121 12.92 1.65 11.98
CA ILE A 121 11.74 1.44 11.12
C ILE A 121 11.87 0.14 10.33
N GLU A 122 13.02 -0.11 9.71
CA GLU A 122 13.28 -1.35 8.96
C GLU A 122 13.14 -2.58 9.84
N LYS A 123 13.71 -2.55 11.04
CA LYS A 123 13.59 -3.63 12.02
C LYS A 123 12.12 -3.90 12.37
N LYS A 124 11.35 -2.83 12.60
CA LYS A 124 9.91 -2.93 12.91
C LYS A 124 9.12 -3.52 11.75
N MET A 125 9.42 -3.14 10.51
CA MET A 125 8.82 -3.74 9.32
C MET A 125 9.19 -5.24 9.18
N LYS A 126 10.43 -5.63 9.50
CA LYS A 126 10.85 -7.05 9.53
C LYS A 126 10.07 -7.85 10.58
N GLU A 127 9.90 -7.30 11.78
CA GLU A 127 9.06 -7.91 12.82
C GLU A 127 7.61 -8.10 12.35
N LEU A 128 7.02 -7.12 11.66
CA LEU A 128 5.68 -7.25 11.06
C LEU A 128 5.63 -8.36 9.99
N SER A 129 6.66 -8.44 9.13
CA SER A 129 6.76 -9.50 8.12
C SER A 129 6.85 -10.89 8.75
N GLU A 130 7.69 -11.06 9.78
CA GLU A 130 7.86 -12.33 10.51
C GLU A 130 6.59 -12.75 11.26
N ARG A 131 5.86 -11.81 11.85
CA ARG A 131 4.56 -12.06 12.50
C ARG A 131 3.48 -12.53 11.53
N ASN A 132 3.66 -12.34 10.24
CA ASN A 132 2.76 -12.78 9.17
C ASN A 132 1.28 -12.41 9.41
N LEU A 133 1.04 -11.15 9.76
CA LEU A 133 -0.29 -10.63 10.14
C LEU A 133 -1.21 -10.53 8.92
N THR A 134 -2.47 -10.86 9.11
CA THR A 134 -3.51 -10.69 8.08
C THR A 134 -3.83 -9.21 7.87
N ILE A 135 -3.91 -8.79 6.61
CA ILE A 135 -4.37 -7.47 6.22
C ILE A 135 -5.86 -7.57 5.88
N VAL A 136 -6.69 -6.85 6.63
CA VAL A 136 -8.14 -6.94 6.50
C VAL A 136 -8.66 -5.76 5.69
N LYS A 137 -9.41 -6.05 4.62
CA LYS A 137 -10.14 -5.04 3.84
C LYS A 137 -11.60 -5.04 4.22
N LYS A 138 -12.10 -3.94 4.76
CA LYS A 138 -13.48 -3.80 5.19
C LYS A 138 -14.13 -2.54 4.60
N ALA A 139 -15.37 -2.67 4.17
CA ALA A 139 -16.19 -1.53 3.76
C ALA A 139 -16.79 -0.85 5.00
N TYR A 140 -16.53 0.44 5.15
CA TYR A 140 -17.11 1.30 6.18
C TYR A 140 -18.05 2.32 5.53
N PRO A 141 -19.18 2.68 6.18
CA PRO A 141 -19.91 3.89 5.82
C PRO A 141 -18.94 5.09 5.76
N THR A 142 -19.09 5.95 4.74
CA THR A 142 -18.13 7.06 4.52
C THR A 142 -17.94 7.93 5.77
N LYS A 143 -19.00 8.20 6.51
CA LYS A 143 -18.94 9.00 7.76
C LYS A 143 -18.08 8.33 8.83
N GLU A 144 -18.25 7.02 9.03
CA GLU A 144 -17.47 6.25 10.01
C GLU A 144 -15.99 6.17 9.61
N ALA A 145 -15.70 5.96 8.33
CA ALA A 145 -14.33 5.96 7.82
C ALA A 145 -13.63 7.32 8.04
N VAL A 146 -14.34 8.43 7.82
CA VAL A 146 -13.80 9.77 8.06
C VAL A 146 -13.47 10.00 9.53
N GLU A 147 -14.35 9.56 10.47
CA GLU A 147 -14.07 9.65 11.90
C GLU A 147 -12.87 8.76 12.30
N LEU A 148 -12.76 7.59 11.71
CA LEU A 148 -11.61 6.70 11.90
C LEU A 148 -10.31 7.37 11.48
N PHE A 149 -10.26 7.98 10.29
CA PHE A 149 -9.07 8.70 9.82
C PHE A 149 -8.77 9.93 10.68
N ARG A 150 -9.79 10.65 11.13
CA ARG A 150 -9.62 11.79 12.04
C ARG A 150 -9.00 11.36 13.37
N SER A 151 -9.43 10.22 13.93
CA SER A 151 -8.88 9.68 15.18
C SER A 151 -7.39 9.31 15.08
N GLN A 152 -6.90 9.06 13.85
CA GLN A 152 -5.49 8.77 13.57
C GLN A 152 -4.69 10.00 13.06
N GLY A 153 -5.31 11.20 13.03
CA GLY A 153 -4.65 12.43 12.56
C GLY A 153 -4.42 12.49 11.04
N MET A 154 -5.20 11.72 10.26
CA MET A 154 -5.06 11.67 8.79
C MET A 154 -5.94 12.74 8.12
N ASP A 155 -5.58 14.01 8.28
CA ASP A 155 -6.35 15.15 7.76
C ASP A 155 -6.48 15.16 6.24
N ASP A 156 -5.47 14.67 5.53
CA ASP A 156 -5.47 14.49 4.07
C ASP A 156 -6.61 13.56 3.61
N LYS A 157 -6.82 12.44 4.34
CA LYS A 157 -7.92 11.50 4.08
C LYS A 157 -9.28 12.12 4.42
N VAL A 158 -9.38 12.84 5.55
CA VAL A 158 -10.61 13.56 5.95
C VAL A 158 -11.02 14.54 4.86
N LYS A 159 -10.08 15.35 4.33
CA LYS A 159 -10.32 16.28 3.23
C LYS A 159 -10.68 15.56 1.93
N LEU A 160 -9.96 14.48 1.59
CA LEU A 160 -10.22 13.69 0.38
C LEU A 160 -11.66 13.18 0.33
N PHE A 161 -12.17 12.66 1.46
CA PHE A 161 -13.50 12.05 1.51
C PHE A 161 -14.65 13.05 1.69
N LYS A 162 -14.37 14.30 2.01
CA LYS A 162 -15.36 15.38 2.08
C LYS A 162 -16.17 15.55 0.78
N TYR A 163 -15.51 15.34 -0.37
CA TYR A 163 -16.10 15.52 -1.70
C TYR A 163 -16.57 14.23 -2.37
N ARG A 164 -16.31 13.09 -1.72
CA ARG A 164 -16.67 11.79 -2.31
C ARG A 164 -18.14 11.47 -2.03
N LYS A 165 -18.90 11.24 -3.11
CA LYS A 165 -20.33 10.90 -3.06
C LYS A 165 -20.60 9.41 -2.74
N SER A 166 -19.57 8.58 -2.54
CA SER A 166 -19.75 7.16 -2.22
C SER A 166 -20.35 6.99 -0.83
N SER A 167 -21.32 6.10 -0.69
CA SER A 167 -21.92 5.75 0.61
C SER A 167 -20.99 4.96 1.52
N SER A 168 -20.00 4.25 0.93
CA SER A 168 -19.03 3.43 1.66
C SER A 168 -17.63 3.54 1.05
N ILE A 169 -16.62 3.28 1.88
CA ILE A 169 -15.19 3.32 1.55
C ILE A 169 -14.56 2.01 2.02
N ASN A 170 -13.72 1.40 1.19
CA ASN A 170 -12.89 0.29 1.60
C ASN A 170 -11.67 0.80 2.37
N VAL A 171 -11.53 0.38 3.61
CA VAL A 171 -10.40 0.69 4.49
C VAL A 171 -9.61 -0.60 4.71
N TYR A 172 -8.29 -0.51 4.72
CA TYR A 172 -7.39 -1.59 5.09
C TYR A 172 -6.99 -1.44 6.54
N GLU A 173 -7.01 -2.55 7.26
CA GLU A 173 -6.61 -2.65 8.66
C GLU A 173 -5.40 -3.56 8.78
N LEU A 174 -4.40 -3.12 9.53
CA LEU A 174 -3.23 -3.91 9.94
C LEU A 174 -2.96 -3.68 11.43
N ASP A 175 -3.31 -4.65 12.27
CA ASP A 175 -3.01 -4.66 13.70
C ASP A 175 -3.38 -3.33 14.41
N GLY A 176 -4.62 -2.85 14.16
CA GLY A 176 -5.17 -1.61 14.71
C GLY A 176 -4.77 -0.31 13.99
N TYR A 177 -3.97 -0.39 12.95
CA TYR A 177 -3.69 0.73 12.05
C TYR A 177 -4.63 0.67 10.85
N TYR A 178 -5.26 1.79 10.50
CA TYR A 178 -6.25 1.87 9.42
C TYR A 178 -5.78 2.86 8.37
N ASP A 179 -5.87 2.49 7.08
CA ASP A 179 -5.57 3.42 6.00
C ASP A 179 -6.40 3.12 4.74
N TYR A 180 -6.40 4.07 3.82
CA TYR A 180 -7.07 3.99 2.54
C TYR A 180 -6.06 3.89 1.40
N TYR A 181 -6.23 2.86 0.57
CA TYR A 181 -5.48 2.68 -0.66
C TYR A 181 -6.41 2.41 -1.84
N TYR A 182 -6.15 3.09 -2.94
CA TYR A 182 -6.86 2.79 -4.19
C TYR A 182 -6.20 1.61 -4.90
N GLY A 183 -6.79 0.43 -4.75
CA GLY A 183 -6.32 -0.80 -5.39
C GLY A 183 -6.36 -2.01 -4.47
N TYR A 184 -5.59 -3.03 -4.85
CA TYR A 184 -5.53 -4.32 -4.17
C TYR A 184 -4.25 -4.44 -3.36
N MET A 185 -4.26 -5.26 -2.32
CA MET A 185 -3.11 -5.60 -1.47
C MET A 185 -2.87 -7.09 -1.40
N LEU A 186 -1.69 -7.47 -0.93
CA LEU A 186 -1.37 -8.84 -0.57
C LEU A 186 -2.12 -9.22 0.73
N PRO A 187 -2.43 -10.51 0.96
CA PRO A 187 -3.26 -10.92 2.09
C PRO A 187 -2.60 -10.76 3.46
N LYS A 188 -1.27 -10.86 3.52
CA LYS A 188 -0.52 -10.89 4.79
C LYS A 188 0.79 -10.12 4.70
N THR A 189 1.27 -9.67 5.86
CA THR A 189 2.57 -8.98 5.98
C THR A 189 3.75 -9.88 5.61
N GLY A 190 3.66 -11.18 5.85
CA GLY A 190 4.68 -12.17 5.48
C GLY A 190 4.88 -12.36 3.96
N ASN A 191 3.98 -11.82 3.14
CA ASN A 191 4.17 -11.76 1.69
C ASN A 191 5.16 -10.67 1.25
N VAL A 192 5.51 -9.71 2.13
CA VAL A 192 6.49 -8.65 1.88
C VAL A 192 7.78 -8.98 2.63
N ARG A 193 8.72 -9.59 1.92
CA ARG A 193 9.99 -10.08 2.50
C ARG A 193 11.21 -9.26 2.09
N TYR A 194 11.16 -8.64 0.92
CA TYR A 194 12.30 -7.96 0.29
C TYR A 194 12.05 -6.45 0.30
N PHE A 195 12.66 -5.75 1.23
CA PHE A 195 12.64 -4.29 1.34
C PHE A 195 13.86 -3.80 2.11
N GLU A 196 14.18 -2.54 1.94
CA GLU A 196 15.25 -1.84 2.66
C GLU A 196 14.78 -0.42 2.95
N VAL A 197 15.10 0.11 4.14
CA VAL A 197 14.79 1.48 4.52
C VAL A 197 16.09 2.27 4.64
N LEU A 198 16.25 3.25 3.77
CA LEU A 198 17.48 4.04 3.68
C LEU A 198 17.23 5.51 4.04
N PRO A 199 18.13 6.16 4.79
CA PRO A 199 18.10 7.60 4.94
C PRO A 199 18.41 8.26 3.58
N TYR A 200 17.62 9.24 3.20
CA TYR A 200 17.84 9.98 1.97
C TYR A 200 17.37 11.43 2.14
N GLU A 201 18.29 12.37 1.94
CA GLU A 201 18.05 13.80 2.17
C GLU A 201 17.44 14.04 3.57
N ASN A 202 16.30 14.71 3.66
CA ASN A 202 15.60 14.97 4.92
C ASN A 202 14.57 13.90 5.31
N GLY A 203 14.44 12.83 4.52
CA GLY A 203 13.47 11.76 4.72
C GLY A 203 14.08 10.38 4.59
N LEU A 204 13.26 9.44 4.13
CA LEU A 204 13.63 8.04 3.92
C LEU A 204 13.27 7.56 2.51
N ILE A 205 13.99 6.55 2.06
CA ILE A 205 13.61 5.74 0.91
C ILE A 205 13.17 4.36 1.41
N LEU A 206 11.96 3.97 1.04
CA LEU A 206 11.55 2.58 1.05
C LEU A 206 11.95 1.96 -0.29
N ASN A 207 13.07 1.24 -0.32
CA ASN A 207 13.58 0.56 -1.50
C ASN A 207 12.93 -0.81 -1.63
N LEU A 208 12.35 -1.10 -2.79
CA LEU A 208 11.60 -2.33 -3.07
C LEU A 208 12.15 -3.04 -4.30
N PRO A 209 11.91 -4.35 -4.47
CA PRO A 209 12.30 -5.10 -5.65
C PRO A 209 11.69 -4.54 -6.93
N GLU A 210 12.39 -4.73 -8.03
CA GLU A 210 11.83 -4.48 -9.35
C GLU A 210 10.82 -5.57 -9.74
N LYS A 211 9.82 -5.20 -10.54
CA LYS A 211 8.78 -6.13 -11.02
C LYS A 211 9.34 -7.41 -11.64
N HIS A 212 10.40 -7.29 -12.42
CA HIS A 212 11.00 -8.43 -13.12
C HIS A 212 11.83 -9.36 -12.22
N LYS A 213 12.22 -8.87 -11.02
CA LYS A 213 13.00 -9.61 -10.02
C LYS A 213 12.41 -9.40 -8.63
N PRO A 214 11.16 -9.88 -8.37
CA PRO A 214 10.41 -9.54 -7.17
C PRO A 214 10.99 -10.08 -5.86
N GLU A 215 11.99 -10.97 -5.95
CA GLU A 215 12.65 -11.58 -4.80
C GLU A 215 14.12 -11.12 -4.63
N VAL A 216 14.50 -10.04 -5.32
CA VAL A 216 15.86 -9.50 -5.26
C VAL A 216 15.81 -7.98 -5.07
N LEU A 217 16.44 -7.50 -4.01
CA LEU A 217 16.65 -6.07 -3.82
C LEU A 217 17.79 -5.57 -4.72
N THR A 218 17.46 -4.65 -5.59
CA THR A 218 18.46 -3.88 -6.35
C THR A 218 18.99 -2.76 -5.46
N LYS A 219 20.29 -2.51 -5.50
CA LYS A 219 20.89 -1.38 -4.78
C LYS A 219 20.23 -0.07 -5.24
N PHE A 220 19.76 0.71 -4.28
CA PHE A 220 19.19 2.02 -4.56
C PHE A 220 20.26 2.96 -5.17
N GLU A 221 19.92 3.59 -6.27
CA GLU A 221 20.75 4.58 -6.95
C GLU A 221 20.16 5.98 -6.76
N PRO A 222 20.82 6.88 -6.02
CA PRO A 222 20.39 8.25 -5.85
C PRO A 222 20.27 9.00 -7.18
N ARG A 223 19.17 9.73 -7.38
CA ARG A 223 18.93 10.58 -8.55
C ARG A 223 18.66 12.01 -8.11
N THR A 224 19.73 12.71 -7.70
CA THR A 224 19.65 14.03 -7.05
C THR A 224 18.93 15.08 -7.89
N LYS A 225 19.15 15.12 -9.23
CA LYS A 225 18.43 16.06 -10.10
C LYS A 225 16.93 15.78 -10.16
N LEU A 226 16.53 14.50 -10.26
CA LEU A 226 15.12 14.11 -10.25
C LEU A 226 14.50 14.46 -8.90
N PHE A 227 15.17 14.13 -7.81
CA PHE A 227 14.73 14.46 -6.46
C PHE A 227 14.50 15.96 -6.30
N SER A 228 15.47 16.81 -6.64
CA SER A 228 15.34 18.26 -6.50
C SER A 228 14.17 18.83 -7.30
N THR A 229 13.96 18.33 -8.52
CA THR A 229 12.82 18.76 -9.36
C THR A 229 11.47 18.36 -8.75
N LEU A 230 11.35 17.11 -8.27
CA LEU A 230 10.12 16.62 -7.64
C LEU A 230 9.85 17.34 -6.32
N LYS A 231 10.89 17.59 -5.51
CA LYS A 231 10.77 18.34 -4.26
C LYS A 231 10.36 19.78 -4.47
N GLN A 232 10.90 20.45 -5.50
CA GLN A 232 10.46 21.80 -5.89
C GLN A 232 8.99 21.81 -6.31
N ALA A 233 8.52 20.80 -7.02
CA ALA A 233 7.10 20.70 -7.40
C ALA A 233 6.19 20.53 -6.18
N ASP A 234 6.61 19.73 -5.20
CA ASP A 234 5.91 19.54 -3.92
C ASP A 234 5.86 20.86 -3.11
N GLU A 235 7.00 21.55 -2.95
CA GLU A 235 7.08 22.86 -2.30
C GLU A 235 6.22 23.93 -3.00
N TRP A 236 6.07 23.84 -4.31
CA TRP A 236 5.16 24.69 -5.07
C TRP A 236 3.70 24.43 -4.71
N GLY A 237 3.32 23.15 -4.59
CA GLY A 237 2.01 22.76 -4.09
C GLY A 237 1.72 23.35 -2.71
N ASP A 238 2.68 23.23 -1.79
CA ASP A 238 2.57 23.79 -0.44
C ASP A 238 2.39 25.32 -0.44
N LYS A 239 3.18 26.04 -1.24
CA LYS A 239 3.06 27.51 -1.39
C LYS A 239 1.71 27.94 -1.94
N MET A 240 1.12 27.14 -2.82
CA MET A 240 -0.22 27.37 -3.33
C MET A 240 -1.33 26.90 -2.37
N GLY A 241 -0.98 26.31 -1.22
CA GLY A 241 -1.93 25.69 -0.29
C GLY A 241 -2.67 24.51 -0.89
N VAL A 242 -1.98 23.72 -1.73
CA VAL A 242 -2.48 22.50 -2.38
C VAL A 242 -1.50 21.36 -2.07
N ASP A 243 -1.57 20.86 -0.87
CA ASP A 243 -0.73 19.74 -0.41
C ASP A 243 -1.32 18.36 -0.72
N SER A 244 -2.62 18.31 -0.88
CA SER A 244 -3.35 17.08 -1.13
C SER A 244 -4.43 17.26 -2.19
N VAL A 245 -4.91 16.14 -2.73
CA VAL A 245 -6.11 16.16 -3.63
C VAL A 245 -7.33 16.78 -2.92
N GLY A 246 -7.42 16.63 -1.60
CA GLY A 246 -8.47 17.25 -0.79
C GLY A 246 -8.39 18.79 -0.82
N ASP A 247 -7.19 19.35 -0.69
CA ASP A 247 -6.96 20.81 -0.78
C ASP A 247 -7.26 21.33 -2.17
N LEU A 248 -6.87 20.60 -3.21
CA LEU A 248 -7.21 20.95 -4.59
C LEU A 248 -8.74 21.00 -4.78
N ASN A 249 -9.46 20.01 -4.27
CA ASN A 249 -10.92 19.98 -4.33
C ASN A 249 -11.55 21.15 -3.55
N ASP A 250 -11.01 21.53 -2.39
CA ASP A 250 -11.45 22.69 -1.62
C ASP A 250 -11.32 23.97 -2.45
N LYS A 251 -10.19 24.18 -3.13
CA LYS A 251 -9.96 25.34 -4.02
C LYS A 251 -10.89 25.34 -5.23
N ILE A 252 -11.08 24.19 -5.88
CA ILE A 252 -12.04 24.07 -7.01
C ILE A 252 -13.44 24.50 -6.55
N CYS A 253 -13.89 23.98 -5.40
CA CYS A 253 -15.24 24.29 -4.90
C CYS A 253 -15.43 25.75 -4.46
N LYS A 254 -14.33 26.43 -4.09
CA LYS A 254 -14.33 27.86 -3.75
C LYS A 254 -14.18 28.78 -4.97
N GLY A 255 -13.88 28.23 -6.15
CA GLY A 255 -13.60 29.01 -7.37
C GLY A 255 -12.22 29.69 -7.37
N GLU A 256 -11.29 29.23 -6.54
CA GLU A 256 -9.93 29.80 -6.36
C GLU A 256 -8.90 29.20 -7.34
N ILE A 257 -9.34 28.50 -8.39
CA ILE A 257 -8.45 27.97 -9.43
C ILE A 257 -8.47 28.95 -10.61
N GLY A 258 -7.39 29.64 -10.81
CA GLY A 258 -7.20 30.57 -11.93
C GLY A 258 -6.79 31.99 -11.55
N ASP A 259 -6.56 32.23 -10.26
CA ASP A 259 -6.00 33.50 -9.74
C ASP A 259 -4.47 33.41 -9.59
#